data_b42b8b04ff7a426e2a13a8666182f735
#
_entry.id   b42b8b04ff7a426e2a13a8666182f735
#
_cell.length_a   1.000
_cell.length_b   1.000
_cell.length_c   1.000
_cell.angle_alpha   90.00
_cell.angle_beta   90.00
_cell.angle_gamma   90.00
#
_symmetry.space_group_name_H-M   'P 1'
#
loop_
_entity.id
_entity.type
_entity.pdbx_description
1 polymer ?
#
loop_
_entity_poly.entity_id
_entity_poly.type
_entity_poly.pdbx_seq_one_letter_code
_entity_poly.pdbx_strand_id
1 'polypeptide(L)'
;GWLAMAWPEEYGGGGASHMRQLVYNEEMAYASAPNMSMGIAWVGPSLMLYGSDEQKNYYIPRIANADDWWCTLYSEPGAGSDLAAMQTRATRDGDDYVINGQKIWTSGGHLADWGWLAARTDPDAPKHKGISMFMLDMKSPGITVRPLINMGEKHSFNEVFFENVRVPASQLVGEENRG
;
A
#
# COMPACT_ATOMS: atom_id res chain seq x y z
N GLY A 1 -12.08 -12.22 12.63
CA GLY A 1 -12.24 -11.72 11.65
C GLY A 1 -13.16 -11.68 10.44
N TRP A 2 -14.28 -10.92 10.50
CA TRP A 2 -15.15 -10.75 9.33
C TRP A 2 -14.43 -10.08 8.15
N LEU A 3 -13.59 -9.08 8.42
CA LEU A 3 -12.86 -8.36 7.37
C LEU A 3 -11.86 -9.27 6.63
N ALA A 4 -11.16 -10.11 7.35
CA ALA A 4 -10.13 -11.01 6.83
C ALA A 4 -10.66 -12.42 6.58
N MET A 5 -11.97 -12.61 6.34
CA MET A 5 -12.57 -13.96 6.24
C MET A 5 -11.95 -14.84 5.14
N ALA A 6 -11.38 -14.23 4.11
CA ALA A 6 -10.70 -14.92 3.02
C ALA A 6 -9.28 -15.42 3.38
N TRP A 7 -8.69 -14.83 4.40
CA TRP A 7 -7.31 -15.14 4.76
C TRP A 7 -7.18 -16.51 5.42
N PRO A 8 -6.00 -17.15 5.38
CA PRO A 8 -5.70 -18.35 6.15
C PRO A 8 -5.94 -18.14 7.65
N GLU A 9 -6.35 -19.20 8.35
CA GLU A 9 -6.63 -19.14 9.80
C GLU A 9 -5.41 -18.74 10.62
N GLU A 10 -4.21 -19.17 10.20
CA GLU A 10 -2.94 -18.80 10.83
C GLU A 10 -2.66 -17.29 10.85
N TYR A 11 -3.29 -16.53 9.94
CA TYR A 11 -3.21 -15.06 9.86
C TYR A 11 -4.47 -14.37 10.39
N GLY A 12 -5.29 -15.08 11.17
CA GLY A 12 -6.51 -14.53 11.77
C GLY A 12 -7.72 -14.47 10.83
N GLY A 13 -7.63 -15.14 9.68
CA GLY A 13 -8.73 -15.29 8.73
C GLY A 13 -9.66 -16.44 9.07
N GLY A 14 -10.68 -16.62 8.24
CA GLY A 14 -11.64 -17.73 8.35
C GLY A 14 -11.49 -18.81 7.28
N GLY A 15 -10.46 -18.76 6.44
CA GLY A 15 -10.26 -19.70 5.34
C GLY A 15 -11.46 -19.80 4.39
N ALA A 16 -12.27 -18.74 4.24
CA ALA A 16 -13.53 -18.79 3.53
C ALA A 16 -13.33 -19.06 2.04
N SER A 17 -14.15 -19.97 1.50
CA SER A 17 -14.18 -20.25 0.07
C SER A 17 -14.57 -19.01 -0.75
N HIS A 18 -14.20 -18.97 -2.04
CA HIS A 18 -14.56 -17.86 -2.94
C HIS A 18 -16.08 -17.62 -3.00
N MET A 19 -16.89 -18.64 -2.89
CA MET A 19 -18.35 -18.48 -2.86
C MET A 19 -18.84 -17.78 -1.59
N ARG A 20 -18.25 -18.10 -0.42
CA ARG A 20 -18.55 -17.37 0.83
C ARG A 20 -18.11 -15.92 0.77
N GLN A 21 -16.95 -15.65 0.18
CA GLN A 21 -16.46 -14.28 -0.04
C GLN A 21 -17.40 -13.50 -0.96
N LEU A 22 -17.87 -14.11 -2.05
CA LEU A 22 -18.82 -13.47 -2.97
C LEU A 22 -20.10 -13.07 -2.23
N VAL A 23 -20.75 -14.01 -1.56
CA VAL A 23 -21.98 -13.74 -0.80
C VAL A 23 -21.74 -12.66 0.27
N TYR A 24 -20.64 -12.76 1.00
CA TYR A 24 -20.27 -11.75 1.99
C TYR A 24 -20.14 -10.35 1.38
N ASN A 25 -19.42 -10.23 0.25
CA ASN A 25 -19.22 -8.94 -0.42
C ASN A 25 -20.56 -8.37 -0.96
N GLU A 26 -21.44 -9.20 -1.47
CA GLU A 26 -22.78 -8.79 -1.93
C GLU A 26 -23.62 -8.25 -0.75
N GLU A 27 -23.66 -8.97 0.36
CA GLU A 27 -24.41 -8.57 1.56
C GLU A 27 -23.86 -7.28 2.16
N MET A 28 -22.53 -7.15 2.25
CA MET A 28 -21.86 -5.93 2.75
C MET A 28 -22.15 -4.73 1.85
N ALA A 29 -22.11 -4.92 0.52
CA ALA A 29 -22.42 -3.87 -0.44
C ALA A 29 -23.91 -3.48 -0.36
N TYR A 30 -24.82 -4.45 -0.26
CA TYR A 30 -26.25 -4.20 -0.11
C TYR A 30 -26.57 -3.42 1.16
N ALA A 31 -25.88 -3.77 2.26
CA ALA A 31 -26.04 -3.06 3.54
C ALA A 31 -25.29 -1.71 3.60
N SER A 32 -24.57 -1.31 2.54
CA SER A 32 -23.68 -0.13 2.53
C SER A 32 -22.68 -0.15 3.70
N ALA A 33 -22.19 -1.32 4.06
CA ALA A 33 -21.27 -1.50 5.17
C ALA A 33 -19.87 -0.94 4.83
N PRO A 34 -19.10 -0.48 5.84
CA PRO A 34 -17.74 -0.01 5.63
C PRO A 34 -16.86 -1.07 4.96
N ASN A 35 -16.03 -0.64 4.01
CA ASN A 35 -15.09 -1.50 3.30
C ASN A 35 -13.65 -1.00 3.52
N MET A 36 -12.80 -1.86 4.08
CA MET A 36 -11.38 -1.62 4.38
C MET A 36 -10.49 -2.35 3.36
N SER A 37 -10.72 -2.12 2.08
CA SER A 37 -10.24 -2.99 1.00
C SER A 37 -8.72 -3.02 0.79
N MET A 38 -8.00 -1.90 0.94
CA MET A 38 -6.57 -1.83 0.55
C MET A 38 -5.68 -2.72 1.44
N GLY A 39 -5.79 -2.58 2.76
CA GLY A 39 -5.05 -3.43 3.69
C GLY A 39 -5.39 -4.92 3.52
N ILE A 40 -6.69 -5.22 3.51
CA ILE A 40 -7.21 -6.60 3.46
C ILE A 40 -6.95 -7.28 2.11
N ALA A 41 -7.20 -6.59 1.00
CA ALA A 41 -7.17 -7.22 -0.31
C ALA A 41 -5.78 -7.25 -0.95
N TRP A 42 -4.91 -6.31 -0.60
CA TRP A 42 -3.62 -6.12 -1.29
C TRP A 42 -2.42 -6.25 -0.35
N VAL A 43 -2.36 -5.45 0.71
CA VAL A 43 -1.18 -5.40 1.59
C VAL A 43 -1.01 -6.67 2.40
N GLY A 44 -2.07 -7.13 3.08
CA GLY A 44 -2.04 -8.34 3.90
C GLY A 44 -1.59 -9.58 3.12
N PRO A 45 -2.23 -9.93 1.99
CA PRO A 45 -1.80 -11.05 1.15
C PRO A 45 -0.35 -10.92 0.65
N SER A 46 0.09 -9.71 0.30
CA SER A 46 1.47 -9.48 -0.13
C SER A 46 2.47 -9.70 1.01
N LEU A 47 2.14 -9.23 2.23
CA LEU A 47 2.96 -9.46 3.41
C LEU A 47 3.01 -10.95 3.79
N MET A 48 1.91 -11.69 3.67
CA MET A 48 1.90 -13.14 3.91
C MET A 48 2.89 -13.87 3.01
N LEU A 49 3.02 -13.42 1.75
CA LEU A 49 3.89 -14.05 0.75
C LEU A 49 5.35 -13.58 0.84
N TYR A 50 5.58 -12.30 1.06
CA TYR A 50 6.88 -11.67 0.86
C TYR A 50 7.42 -10.92 2.09
N GLY A 51 6.61 -10.69 3.11
CA GLY A 51 7.04 -10.00 4.32
C GLY A 51 8.00 -10.82 5.16
N SER A 52 8.87 -10.14 5.93
CA SER A 52 9.64 -10.80 6.99
C SER A 52 8.72 -11.25 8.14
N ASP A 53 9.23 -12.11 9.01
CA ASP A 53 8.44 -12.57 10.17
C ASP A 53 8.08 -11.41 11.10
N GLU A 54 8.98 -10.43 11.27
CA GLU A 54 8.72 -9.20 12.05
C GLU A 54 7.60 -8.37 11.41
N GLN A 55 7.64 -8.20 10.07
CA GLN A 55 6.60 -7.48 9.34
C GLN A 55 5.25 -8.19 9.45
N LYS A 56 5.22 -9.51 9.25
CA LYS A 56 4.00 -10.33 9.38
C LYS A 56 3.39 -10.21 10.78
N ASN A 57 4.22 -10.40 11.81
CA ASN A 57 3.77 -10.38 13.20
C ASN A 57 3.24 -9.02 13.64
N TYR A 58 3.78 -7.93 13.10
CA TYR A 58 3.35 -6.58 13.46
C TYR A 58 2.13 -6.12 12.66
N TYR A 59 2.17 -6.24 11.31
CA TYR A 59 1.17 -5.60 10.44
C TYR A 59 -0.06 -6.46 10.19
N ILE A 60 0.07 -7.78 10.04
CA ILE A 60 -1.07 -8.64 9.65
C ILE A 60 -2.20 -8.59 10.66
N PRO A 61 -1.97 -8.71 11.99
CA PRO A 61 -3.04 -8.59 12.97
C PRO A 61 -3.73 -7.22 12.95
N ARG A 62 -2.96 -6.13 12.78
CA ARG A 62 -3.47 -4.77 12.75
C ARG A 62 -4.35 -4.52 11.52
N ILE A 63 -3.95 -5.06 10.36
CA ILE A 63 -4.77 -5.01 9.14
C ILE A 63 -6.06 -5.81 9.33
N ALA A 64 -5.98 -7.03 9.87
CA ALA A 64 -7.14 -7.90 10.09
C ALA A 64 -8.18 -7.29 11.04
N ASN A 65 -7.73 -6.48 12.01
CA ASN A 65 -8.57 -5.78 12.99
C ASN A 65 -9.03 -4.40 12.52
N ALA A 66 -8.54 -3.90 11.36
CA ALA A 66 -8.72 -2.53 10.89
C ALA A 66 -8.18 -1.45 11.86
N ASP A 67 -7.09 -1.77 12.58
CA ASP A 67 -6.40 -0.83 13.46
C ASP A 67 -5.62 0.23 12.66
N ASP A 68 -5.17 -0.13 11.45
CA ASP A 68 -4.44 0.74 10.54
C ASP A 68 -5.17 0.92 9.21
N TRP A 69 -5.23 2.16 8.74
CA TRP A 69 -5.73 2.47 7.42
C TRP A 69 -4.59 2.52 6.39
N TRP A 70 -4.76 1.82 5.26
CA TRP A 70 -3.76 1.71 4.20
C TRP A 70 -4.20 2.40 2.91
N CYS A 71 -3.27 3.09 2.24
CA CYS A 71 -3.43 3.56 0.88
C CYS A 71 -2.37 2.94 -0.04
N THR A 72 -2.63 2.94 -1.36
CA THR A 72 -1.65 2.53 -2.37
C THR A 72 -1.02 3.74 -3.02
N LEU A 73 0.30 3.71 -3.15
CA LEU A 73 1.13 4.78 -3.70
C LEU A 73 1.82 4.25 -4.98
N TYR A 74 1.03 4.10 -6.05
CA TYR A 74 1.46 3.52 -7.31
C TYR A 74 1.57 4.55 -8.43
N SER A 75 0.43 5.07 -8.88
CA SER A 75 0.34 5.95 -10.04
C SER A 75 1.09 7.27 -9.86
N GLU A 76 1.67 7.75 -10.94
CA GLU A 76 2.32 9.06 -11.03
C GLU A 76 1.72 9.86 -12.20
N PRO A 77 1.95 11.18 -12.30
CA PRO A 77 1.44 11.96 -13.43
C PRO A 77 1.81 11.38 -14.80
N GLY A 78 2.98 10.75 -14.92
CA GLY A 78 3.48 10.12 -16.14
C GLY A 78 3.40 8.59 -16.16
N ALA A 79 2.86 7.94 -15.11
CA ALA A 79 2.86 6.48 -14.98
C ALA A 79 1.56 5.99 -14.33
N GLY A 80 0.63 5.52 -15.15
CA GLY A 80 -0.62 4.90 -14.71
C GLY A 80 -0.66 3.42 -15.09
N SER A 81 -1.34 3.06 -16.19
CA SER A 81 -1.34 1.68 -16.69
C SER A 81 0.05 1.16 -17.01
N ASP A 82 0.95 2.03 -17.46
CA ASP A 82 2.38 1.75 -17.58
C ASP A 82 3.09 2.11 -16.26
N LEU A 83 2.80 1.36 -15.20
CA LEU A 83 3.36 1.60 -13.87
C LEU A 83 4.88 1.53 -13.85
N ALA A 84 5.47 0.68 -14.68
CA ALA A 84 6.93 0.53 -14.78
C ALA A 84 7.66 1.80 -15.31
N ALA A 85 6.92 2.80 -15.79
CA ALA A 85 7.47 4.11 -16.15
C ALA A 85 7.64 5.06 -14.95
N MET A 86 7.37 4.59 -13.72
CA MET A 86 7.46 5.41 -12.50
C MET A 86 8.83 6.05 -12.31
N GLN A 87 8.81 7.28 -11.76
CA GLN A 87 10.00 8.11 -11.53
C GLN A 87 10.28 8.34 -10.04
N THR A 88 9.33 8.06 -9.14
CA THR A 88 9.57 8.11 -7.69
C THR A 88 10.74 7.21 -7.35
N ARG A 89 11.77 7.76 -6.72
CA ARG A 89 13.03 7.06 -6.41
C ARG A 89 13.14 6.75 -4.93
N ALA A 90 13.78 5.62 -4.64
CA ALA A 90 14.21 5.22 -3.32
C ALA A 90 15.72 4.97 -3.37
N THR A 91 16.51 5.87 -2.82
CA THR A 91 17.97 5.78 -2.81
C THR A 91 18.46 5.29 -1.45
N ARG A 92 19.27 4.24 -1.43
CA ARG A 92 19.85 3.70 -0.18
C ARG A 92 20.79 4.73 0.46
N ASP A 93 20.60 4.96 1.77
CA ASP A 93 21.45 5.81 2.60
C ASP A 93 21.64 5.17 3.99
N GLY A 94 22.69 4.37 4.11
CA GLY A 94 22.95 3.58 5.31
C GLY A 94 21.88 2.53 5.56
N ASP A 95 21.23 2.61 6.71
CA ASP A 95 20.14 1.71 7.12
C ASP A 95 18.74 2.19 6.69
N ASP A 96 18.69 3.28 5.92
CA ASP A 96 17.45 3.87 5.40
C ASP A 96 17.43 3.89 3.87
N TYR A 97 16.25 4.15 3.33
CA TYR A 97 16.04 4.67 1.96
C TYR A 97 15.54 6.10 2.03
N VAL A 98 16.02 6.94 1.14
CA VAL A 98 15.54 8.32 0.94
C VAL A 98 14.62 8.34 -0.26
N ILE A 99 13.34 8.66 -0.03
CA ILE A 99 12.31 8.68 -1.04
C ILE A 99 12.11 10.10 -1.56
N ASN A 100 12.12 10.25 -2.89
CA ASN A 100 11.82 11.51 -3.59
C ASN A 100 10.92 11.23 -4.78
N GLY A 101 9.86 12.03 -4.97
CA GLY A 101 8.95 11.89 -6.09
C GLY A 101 7.53 12.35 -5.80
N GLN A 102 6.60 11.90 -6.64
CA GLN A 102 5.19 12.24 -6.53
C GLN A 102 4.32 11.05 -6.91
N LYS A 103 3.25 10.83 -6.15
CA LYS A 103 2.17 9.90 -6.49
C LYS A 103 0.87 10.68 -6.68
N ILE A 104 -0.03 10.14 -7.51
CA ILE A 104 -1.32 10.76 -7.81
C ILE A 104 -2.43 9.69 -7.79
N TRP A 105 -3.67 10.14 -7.68
CA TRP A 105 -4.87 9.31 -7.58
C TRP A 105 -4.88 8.40 -6.35
N THR A 106 -4.15 8.77 -5.30
CA THR A 106 -4.07 8.00 -4.06
C THR A 106 -5.41 8.07 -3.33
N SER A 107 -6.19 6.98 -3.41
CA SER A 107 -7.49 6.87 -2.75
C SER A 107 -7.30 6.86 -1.23
N GLY A 108 -8.01 7.75 -0.54
CA GLY A 108 -8.00 7.82 0.92
C GLY A 108 -6.66 8.18 1.56
N GLY A 109 -5.67 8.66 0.80
CA GLY A 109 -4.32 8.94 1.33
C GLY A 109 -4.28 9.94 2.47
N HIS A 110 -5.27 10.85 2.57
CA HIS A 110 -5.39 11.80 3.68
C HIS A 110 -5.91 11.17 4.99
N LEU A 111 -6.42 9.94 4.93
CA LEU A 111 -6.90 9.18 6.08
C LEU A 111 -5.94 8.04 6.47
N ALA A 112 -5.01 7.71 5.57
CA ALA A 112 -4.15 6.54 5.73
C ALA A 112 -3.08 6.75 6.82
N ASP A 113 -2.87 5.72 7.64
CA ASP A 113 -1.73 5.62 8.53
C ASP A 113 -0.50 5.12 7.78
N TRP A 114 -0.71 4.18 6.85
CA TRP A 114 0.35 3.53 6.08
C TRP A 114 0.13 3.62 4.57
N GLY A 115 1.22 3.81 3.83
CA GLY A 115 1.29 3.76 2.38
C GLY A 115 1.97 2.49 1.89
N TRP A 116 1.36 1.80 0.93
CA TRP A 116 1.96 0.72 0.16
C TRP A 116 2.62 1.30 -1.08
N LEU A 117 3.92 1.59 -0.98
CA LEU A 117 4.67 2.40 -1.95
C LEU A 117 5.47 1.53 -2.91
N ALA A 118 5.27 1.73 -4.22
CA ALA A 118 6.19 1.29 -5.25
C ALA A 118 7.16 2.44 -5.61
N ALA A 119 8.46 2.18 -5.55
CA ALA A 119 9.49 3.15 -5.91
C ALA A 119 10.65 2.49 -6.67
N ARG A 120 11.36 3.28 -7.47
CA ARG A 120 12.52 2.83 -8.24
C ARG A 120 13.77 2.86 -7.37
N THR A 121 14.34 1.70 -7.14
CA THR A 121 15.58 1.50 -6.37
C THR A 121 16.79 1.37 -7.28
N ASP A 122 16.61 0.88 -8.52
CA ASP A 122 17.66 0.82 -9.54
C ASP A 122 17.21 1.52 -10.83
N PRO A 123 17.68 2.76 -11.09
CA PRO A 123 17.31 3.53 -12.28
C PRO A 123 17.94 2.99 -13.57
N ASP A 124 19.01 2.20 -13.49
CA ASP A 124 19.75 1.67 -14.64
C ASP A 124 19.22 0.27 -15.05
N ALA A 125 18.38 -0.32 -14.25
CA ALA A 125 17.76 -1.61 -14.55
C ALA A 125 16.76 -1.51 -15.73
N PRO A 126 16.51 -2.61 -16.45
CA PRO A 126 15.43 -2.67 -17.43
C PRO A 126 14.09 -2.22 -16.84
N LYS A 127 13.25 -1.58 -17.64
CA LYS A 127 12.02 -0.87 -17.24
C LYS A 127 11.15 -1.57 -16.19
N HIS A 128 10.95 -2.89 -16.35
CA HIS A 128 10.13 -3.71 -15.45
C HIS A 128 10.91 -4.32 -14.28
N LYS A 129 12.15 -3.88 -14.06
CA LYS A 129 13.02 -4.28 -12.97
C LYS A 129 13.50 -3.04 -12.21
N GLY A 130 14.18 -3.22 -11.09
CA GLY A 130 14.68 -2.08 -10.32
C GLY A 130 13.58 -1.30 -9.58
N ILE A 131 12.42 -1.95 -9.36
CA ILE A 131 11.33 -1.43 -8.54
C ILE A 131 11.30 -2.23 -7.24
N SER A 132 11.04 -1.56 -6.14
CA SER A 132 10.88 -2.18 -4.82
C SER A 132 9.61 -1.69 -4.13
N MET A 133 9.11 -2.51 -3.22
CA MET A 133 7.92 -2.20 -2.44
C MET A 133 8.29 -1.81 -1.01
N PHE A 134 7.67 -0.77 -0.50
CA PHE A 134 7.91 -0.26 0.84
C PHE A 134 6.60 -0.05 1.60
N MET A 135 6.65 -0.32 2.89
CA MET A 135 5.65 0.18 3.84
C MET A 135 6.11 1.56 4.32
N LEU A 136 5.27 2.57 4.15
CA LEU A 136 5.60 3.96 4.44
C LEU A 136 4.64 4.52 5.49
N ASP A 137 5.16 5.00 6.62
CA ASP A 137 4.35 5.76 7.57
C ASP A 137 3.96 7.10 6.94
N MET A 138 2.67 7.32 6.72
CA MET A 138 2.14 8.51 6.05
C MET A 138 2.32 9.80 6.88
N LYS A 139 2.74 9.68 8.14
CA LYS A 139 3.06 10.79 9.04
C LYS A 139 4.55 11.16 9.03
N SER A 140 5.37 10.46 8.23
CA SER A 140 6.81 10.74 8.11
C SER A 140 7.08 12.16 7.64
N PRO A 141 8.12 12.83 8.18
CA PRO A 141 8.55 14.15 7.67
C PRO A 141 8.87 14.09 6.18
N GLY A 142 8.52 15.16 5.45
CA GLY A 142 8.74 15.28 4.01
C GLY A 142 7.59 14.75 3.15
N ILE A 143 6.52 14.21 3.74
CA ILE A 143 5.30 13.83 3.02
C ILE A 143 4.32 15.01 3.01
N THR A 144 3.84 15.37 1.82
CA THR A 144 2.76 16.34 1.64
C THR A 144 1.60 15.69 0.89
N VAL A 145 0.43 15.66 1.50
CA VAL A 145 -0.79 15.13 0.89
C VAL A 145 -1.69 16.29 0.46
N ARG A 146 -2.05 16.35 -0.82
CA ARG A 146 -2.93 17.38 -1.38
C ARG A 146 -4.21 16.77 -1.92
N PRO A 147 -5.39 17.37 -1.65
CA PRO A 147 -6.65 16.83 -2.11
C PRO A 147 -6.83 16.96 -3.62
N LEU A 148 -7.39 15.92 -4.22
CA LEU A 148 -7.97 15.94 -5.56
C LEU A 148 -9.49 15.77 -5.43
N ILE A 149 -10.21 16.84 -5.71
CA ILE A 149 -11.67 16.83 -5.66
C ILE A 149 -12.20 16.26 -6.97
N ASN A 150 -13.03 15.22 -6.88
CA ASN A 150 -13.62 14.58 -8.04
C ASN A 150 -14.83 15.36 -8.59
N MET A 151 -15.37 14.95 -9.75
CA MET A 151 -16.51 15.62 -10.39
C MET A 151 -17.80 15.60 -9.56
N GLY A 152 -17.86 14.76 -8.51
CA GLY A 152 -18.96 14.73 -7.54
C GLY A 152 -18.67 15.60 -6.31
N GLU A 153 -17.70 16.52 -6.38
CA GLU A 153 -17.28 17.45 -5.32
C GLU A 153 -16.79 16.75 -4.04
N LYS A 154 -16.32 15.48 -4.17
CA LYS A 154 -15.82 14.70 -3.03
C LYS A 154 -14.31 14.64 -3.02
N HIS A 155 -13.73 14.74 -1.83
CA HIS A 155 -12.31 14.46 -1.59
C HIS A 155 -12.09 12.95 -1.50
N SER A 156 -11.89 12.29 -2.65
CA SER A 156 -11.68 10.84 -2.71
C SER A 156 -10.24 10.47 -3.00
N PHE A 157 -9.52 11.34 -3.71
CA PHE A 157 -8.15 11.09 -4.18
C PHE A 157 -7.20 12.17 -3.70
N ASN A 158 -5.91 11.86 -3.79
CA ASN A 158 -4.85 12.77 -3.38
C ASN A 158 -3.67 12.73 -4.35
N GLU A 159 -2.96 13.86 -4.45
CA GLU A 159 -1.55 13.89 -4.79
C GLU A 159 -0.74 13.71 -3.52
N VAL A 160 0.35 12.95 -3.60
CA VAL A 160 1.27 12.75 -2.48
C VAL A 160 2.69 13.05 -2.96
N PHE A 161 3.33 14.02 -2.32
CA PHE A 161 4.69 14.45 -2.63
C PHE A 161 5.64 13.93 -1.57
N PHE A 162 6.82 13.49 -2.01
CA PHE A 162 7.90 13.00 -1.16
C PHE A 162 9.14 13.89 -1.35
N GLU A 163 9.59 14.53 -0.28
CA GLU A 163 10.78 15.37 -0.26
C GLU A 163 11.74 14.84 0.81
N ASN A 164 12.74 14.05 0.37
CA ASN A 164 13.74 13.42 1.25
C ASN A 164 13.13 12.61 2.41
N VAL A 165 12.07 11.89 2.14
CA VAL A 165 11.40 11.05 3.14
C VAL A 165 12.28 9.86 3.48
N ARG A 166 12.66 9.73 4.76
CA ARG A 166 13.48 8.60 5.23
C ARG A 166 12.59 7.42 5.62
N VAL A 167 12.91 6.27 5.08
CA VAL A 167 12.20 5.01 5.34
C VAL A 167 13.23 3.96 5.76
N PRO A 168 13.12 3.37 6.95
CA PRO A 168 14.03 2.31 7.39
C PRO A 168 14.06 1.15 6.41
N ALA A 169 15.24 0.56 6.18
CA ALA A 169 15.38 -0.58 5.28
C ALA A 169 14.55 -1.80 5.73
N SER A 170 14.22 -1.90 7.01
CA SER A 170 13.29 -2.89 7.54
C SER A 170 11.85 -2.77 7.02
N GLN A 171 11.50 -1.64 6.38
CA GLN A 171 10.20 -1.41 5.75
C GLN A 171 10.17 -1.82 4.25
N LEU A 172 11.32 -2.24 3.69
CA LEU A 172 11.36 -2.90 2.38
C LEU A 172 10.65 -4.26 2.48
N VAL A 173 9.75 -4.55 1.55
CA VAL A 173 9.04 -5.83 1.50
C VAL A 173 9.60 -6.69 0.38
N GLY A 174 9.97 -7.92 0.72
CA GLY A 174 10.62 -8.84 -0.20
C GLY A 174 12.06 -8.45 -0.51
N GLU A 175 12.51 -8.79 -1.72
CA GLU A 175 13.87 -8.49 -2.19
C GLU A 175 13.91 -7.13 -2.90
N GLU A 176 15.01 -6.37 -2.71
CA GLU A 176 15.24 -5.14 -3.43
C GLU A 176 15.25 -5.37 -4.95
N ASN A 177 14.67 -4.45 -5.72
CA ASN A 177 14.53 -4.51 -7.18
C ASN A 177 13.59 -5.61 -7.72
N ARG A 178 12.75 -6.21 -6.87
CA ARG A 178 11.82 -7.30 -7.20
C ARG A 178 10.38 -7.02 -6.73
N GLY A 179 10.02 -5.75 -6.63
CA GLY A 179 8.68 -5.32 -6.28
C GLY A 179 7.66 -5.40 -7.42
#